data_1be8b02111c6156de582f0468b99d00e
#
_entry.id   1be8b02111c6156de582f0468b99d00e
#
_cell.length_a   1.000
_cell.length_b   1.000
_cell.length_c   1.000
_cell.angle_alpha   90.00
_cell.angle_beta   90.00
_cell.angle_gamma   90.00
#
_symmetry.space_group_name_H-M   'P 1'
#
loop_
_entity.id
_entity.type
_entity.pdbx_description
1 polymer ?
#
loop_
_entity_poly.entity_id
_entity_poly.type
_entity_poly.pdbx_seq_one_letter_code
_entity_poly.pdbx_strand_id
1 'polypeptide(L)'
;MSEAQGKTLWDRTVAWTIAIGERVLGPVERFIGRRSLVGDATFFPVERFPWVAHIEENWEVIREELEAVLQDREALPNFQDISKDQIEITDDDRWKTFFLYGYGFEAKLGVEMCPRTAALMREIPGMTTAMISILSPRKHILDHRGPYKGVLRYHLGLIVPEDATACRIRVGDDVRHWEEGESMIFDDTFNHEVWNETDETRVVLFVDVLRPLPSPESAINRAIVKMIGFSPFVLDARRNQEAWERRYLERRDGAEAAPVT
;
A
#
# COMPACT_ATOMS: atom_id res chain seq x y z
N MET A 1 -20.82 -0.71 -37.19
CA MET A 1 -19.81 -1.75 -37.43
C MET A 1 -18.95 -1.77 -36.18
N SER A 2 -19.13 -2.80 -35.35
CA SER A 2 -18.49 -2.94 -34.05
C SER A 2 -17.09 -3.52 -34.25
N GLU A 3 -16.06 -2.78 -33.93
CA GLU A 3 -14.68 -3.31 -33.80
C GLU A 3 -14.59 -4.17 -32.54
N ALA A 4 -14.70 -5.48 -32.73
CA ALA A 4 -14.26 -6.44 -31.72
C ALA A 4 -12.71 -6.44 -31.70
N GLN A 5 -12.12 -5.62 -30.83
CA GLN A 5 -10.69 -5.70 -30.56
C GLN A 5 -10.39 -7.08 -29.96
N GLY A 6 -9.68 -7.91 -30.72
CA GLY A 6 -9.27 -9.24 -30.29
C GLY A 6 -8.32 -9.15 -29.12
N LYS A 7 -8.70 -9.76 -27.99
CA LYS A 7 -7.83 -9.91 -26.80
C LYS A 7 -6.49 -10.49 -27.23
N THR A 8 -5.39 -9.84 -26.89
CA THR A 8 -4.04 -10.26 -27.23
C THR A 8 -3.69 -11.59 -26.51
N LEU A 9 -2.68 -12.31 -26.99
CA LEU A 9 -2.15 -13.50 -26.29
C LEU A 9 -1.76 -13.18 -24.84
N TRP A 10 -1.30 -11.97 -24.59
CA TRP A 10 -1.00 -11.45 -23.25
C TRP A 10 -2.25 -11.36 -22.37
N ASP A 11 -3.34 -10.77 -22.86
CA ASP A 11 -4.62 -10.65 -22.12
C ASP A 11 -5.18 -12.03 -21.76
N ARG A 12 -5.02 -13.01 -22.66
CA ARG A 12 -5.46 -14.38 -22.42
C ARG A 12 -4.58 -15.09 -21.38
N THR A 13 -3.28 -14.82 -21.36
CA THR A 13 -2.34 -15.42 -20.38
C THR A 13 -2.58 -14.83 -19.00
N VAL A 14 -2.79 -13.52 -18.89
CA VAL A 14 -3.14 -12.84 -17.65
C VAL A 14 -4.49 -13.34 -17.10
N ALA A 15 -5.53 -13.37 -17.93
CA ALA A 15 -6.85 -13.90 -17.54
C ALA A 15 -6.79 -15.38 -17.10
N TRP A 16 -5.94 -16.20 -17.73
CA TRP A 16 -5.76 -17.61 -17.37
C TRP A 16 -4.99 -17.75 -16.05
N THR A 17 -4.00 -16.89 -15.81
CA THR A 17 -3.23 -16.83 -14.56
C THR A 17 -4.12 -16.41 -13.40
N ILE A 18 -5.02 -15.43 -13.61
CA ILE A 18 -6.01 -14.98 -12.63
C ILE A 18 -7.02 -16.11 -12.33
N ALA A 19 -7.58 -16.76 -13.35
CA ALA A 19 -8.59 -17.81 -13.17
C ALA A 19 -8.03 -19.09 -12.53
N ILE A 20 -6.77 -19.46 -12.79
CA ILE A 20 -6.07 -20.51 -12.06
C ILE A 20 -5.75 -20.03 -10.64
N GLY A 21 -5.32 -18.77 -10.50
CA GLY A 21 -5.09 -18.12 -9.22
C GLY A 21 -6.29 -18.30 -8.30
N GLU A 22 -7.48 -17.90 -8.69
CA GLU A 22 -8.71 -18.01 -7.86
C GLU A 22 -9.04 -19.46 -7.45
N ARG A 23 -8.85 -20.44 -8.34
CA ARG A 23 -9.12 -21.86 -8.03
C ARG A 23 -8.09 -22.50 -7.10
N VAL A 24 -6.85 -22.08 -7.16
CA VAL A 24 -5.76 -22.62 -6.33
C VAL A 24 -5.57 -21.81 -5.06
N LEU A 25 -5.72 -20.49 -5.14
CA LEU A 25 -5.52 -19.58 -3.99
C LEU A 25 -6.62 -19.74 -2.94
N GLY A 26 -7.88 -19.97 -3.32
CA GLY A 26 -8.97 -20.10 -2.34
C GLY A 26 -8.75 -21.18 -1.28
N PRO A 27 -8.35 -22.42 -1.61
CA PRO A 27 -7.96 -23.43 -0.61
C PRO A 27 -6.73 -23.02 0.22
N VAL A 28 -5.73 -22.37 -0.41
CA VAL A 28 -4.53 -21.86 0.28
C VAL A 28 -4.89 -20.73 1.24
N GLU A 29 -5.72 -19.78 0.84
CA GLU A 29 -6.21 -18.70 1.69
C GLU A 29 -6.96 -19.23 2.91
N ARG A 30 -7.88 -20.19 2.71
CA ARG A 30 -8.60 -20.84 3.83
C ARG A 30 -7.65 -21.58 4.77
N PHE A 31 -6.61 -22.23 4.23
CA PHE A 31 -5.59 -22.87 5.05
C PHE A 31 -4.81 -21.84 5.87
N ILE A 32 -4.35 -20.76 5.24
CA ILE A 32 -3.64 -19.65 5.89
C ILE A 32 -4.50 -19.04 7.00
N GLY A 33 -5.76 -18.71 6.73
CA GLY A 33 -6.67 -18.15 7.72
C GLY A 33 -6.83 -19.05 8.96
N ARG A 34 -6.99 -20.36 8.76
CA ARG A 34 -7.11 -21.33 9.87
C ARG A 34 -5.83 -21.50 10.69
N ARG A 35 -4.67 -21.27 10.08
CA ARG A 35 -3.34 -21.42 10.71
C ARG A 35 -2.80 -20.10 11.26
N SER A 36 -3.50 -19.00 11.01
CA SER A 36 -3.09 -17.68 11.48
C SER A 36 -3.02 -17.60 13.00
N LEU A 37 -1.88 -17.16 13.53
CA LEU A 37 -1.67 -16.97 14.98
C LEU A 37 -2.47 -15.77 15.52
N VAL A 38 -2.92 -14.89 14.64
CA VAL A 38 -3.74 -13.73 14.98
C VAL A 38 -5.22 -13.91 14.62
N GLY A 39 -5.60 -15.10 14.13
CA GLY A 39 -6.97 -15.41 13.71
C GLY A 39 -7.27 -15.06 12.26
N ASP A 40 -8.57 -15.19 11.91
CA ASP A 40 -9.11 -14.90 10.57
C ASP A 40 -10.29 -13.93 10.76
N ALA A 41 -10.00 -12.64 10.69
CA ALA A 41 -10.94 -11.54 10.90
C ALA A 41 -10.66 -10.41 9.91
N THR A 42 -11.60 -9.51 9.75
CA THR A 42 -11.48 -8.30 8.93
C THR A 42 -10.46 -7.34 9.52
N PHE A 43 -10.58 -7.01 10.81
CA PHE A 43 -9.64 -6.19 11.58
C PHE A 43 -9.08 -6.99 12.75
N PHE A 44 -7.85 -6.65 13.13
CA PHE A 44 -7.14 -7.31 14.23
C PHE A 44 -6.83 -6.32 15.35
N PRO A 45 -6.93 -6.75 16.63
CA PRO A 45 -6.43 -5.96 17.75
C PRO A 45 -4.94 -5.70 17.58
N VAL A 46 -4.53 -4.42 17.65
CA VAL A 46 -3.13 -4.01 17.41
C VAL A 46 -2.17 -4.56 18.45
N GLU A 47 -2.65 -4.85 19.64
CA GLU A 47 -1.90 -5.45 20.75
C GLU A 47 -1.36 -6.85 20.44
N ARG A 48 -1.89 -7.51 19.40
CA ARG A 48 -1.35 -8.78 18.88
C ARG A 48 -0.06 -8.62 18.08
N PHE A 49 0.35 -7.37 17.83
CA PHE A 49 1.52 -7.01 17.03
C PHE A 49 2.45 -6.12 17.87
N PRO A 50 3.37 -6.70 18.68
CA PRO A 50 4.16 -5.95 19.67
C PRO A 50 4.99 -4.79 19.12
N TRP A 51 5.28 -4.78 17.81
CA TRP A 51 6.00 -3.72 17.13
C TRP A 51 5.17 -2.46 16.92
N VAL A 52 3.83 -2.54 16.97
CA VAL A 52 2.92 -1.41 16.68
C VAL A 52 3.14 -0.27 17.67
N ALA A 53 3.19 -0.55 18.96
CA ALA A 53 3.40 0.49 19.99
C ALA A 53 4.66 1.33 19.72
N HIS A 54 5.74 0.69 19.26
CA HIS A 54 6.97 1.40 18.92
C HIS A 54 6.78 2.33 17.69
N ILE A 55 5.99 1.93 16.70
CA ILE A 55 5.72 2.78 15.53
C ILE A 55 4.80 3.94 15.93
N GLU A 56 3.78 3.69 16.75
CA GLU A 56 2.89 4.73 17.28
C GLU A 56 3.64 5.75 18.14
N GLU A 57 4.55 5.31 19.02
CA GLU A 57 5.39 6.22 19.80
C GLU A 57 6.25 7.17 18.94
N ASN A 58 6.50 6.83 17.70
CA ASN A 58 7.31 7.61 16.75
C ASN A 58 6.47 8.28 15.63
N TRP A 59 5.14 8.33 15.76
CA TRP A 59 4.29 8.85 14.69
C TRP A 59 4.56 10.32 14.34
N GLU A 60 4.90 11.15 15.31
CA GLU A 60 5.25 12.55 15.09
C GLU A 60 6.55 12.69 14.27
N VAL A 61 7.53 11.81 14.49
CA VAL A 61 8.76 11.75 13.70
C VAL A 61 8.48 11.39 12.25
N ILE A 62 7.55 10.44 12.03
CA ILE A 62 7.11 10.03 10.69
C ILE A 62 6.37 11.19 10.02
N ARG A 63 5.51 11.88 10.76
CA ARG A 63 4.75 13.03 10.26
C ARG A 63 5.67 14.20 9.91
N GLU A 64 6.68 14.50 10.71
CA GLU A 64 7.65 15.57 10.43
C GLU A 64 8.38 15.34 9.10
N GLU A 65 8.84 14.10 8.82
CA GLU A 65 9.48 13.78 7.54
C GLU A 65 8.47 13.83 6.38
N LEU A 66 7.23 13.42 6.61
CA LEU A 66 6.15 13.52 5.63
C LEU A 66 5.88 14.98 5.23
N GLU A 67 5.93 15.94 6.14
CA GLU A 67 5.68 17.35 5.84
C GLU A 67 6.63 17.87 4.75
N ALA A 68 7.89 17.44 4.76
CA ALA A 68 8.85 17.77 3.70
C ALA A 68 8.44 17.14 2.34
N VAL A 69 7.92 15.93 2.34
CA VAL A 69 7.42 15.27 1.12
C VAL A 69 6.19 15.99 0.57
N LEU A 70 5.30 16.46 1.43
CA LEU A 70 4.06 17.14 1.04
C LEU A 70 4.29 18.54 0.47
N GLN A 71 5.45 19.16 0.66
CA GLN A 71 5.77 20.45 0.03
C GLN A 71 5.74 20.38 -1.50
N ASP A 72 6.05 19.20 -2.08
CA ASP A 72 5.99 18.96 -3.53
C ASP A 72 4.93 17.89 -3.88
N ARG A 73 3.79 17.92 -3.19
CA ARG A 73 2.73 16.93 -3.31
C ARG A 73 2.28 16.68 -4.76
N GLU A 74 2.16 17.75 -5.54
CA GLU A 74 1.70 17.67 -6.93
C GLU A 74 2.66 16.87 -7.83
N ALA A 75 3.93 16.83 -7.47
CA ALA A 75 4.95 16.07 -8.17
C ALA A 75 4.95 14.57 -7.83
N LEU A 76 4.27 14.17 -6.74
CA LEU A 76 4.17 12.77 -6.36
C LEU A 76 3.37 11.97 -7.39
N PRO A 77 3.70 10.68 -7.61
CA PRO A 77 3.00 9.84 -8.56
C PRO A 77 1.62 9.46 -8.04
N ASN A 78 0.68 9.29 -8.93
CA ASN A 78 -0.57 8.61 -8.61
C ASN A 78 -0.30 7.12 -8.42
N PHE A 79 -1.12 6.43 -7.64
CA PHE A 79 -0.87 5.01 -7.37
C PHE A 79 -0.91 4.18 -8.65
N GLN A 80 -1.85 4.44 -9.57
CA GLN A 80 -1.96 3.76 -10.86
C GLN A 80 -0.79 4.04 -11.82
N ASP A 81 -0.02 5.12 -11.61
CA ASP A 81 1.19 5.40 -12.39
C ASP A 81 2.34 4.46 -11.99
N ILE A 82 2.36 4.02 -10.75
CA ILE A 82 3.34 3.05 -10.22
C ILE A 82 2.83 1.63 -10.46
N SER A 83 1.62 1.30 -10.02
CA SER A 83 1.00 -0.02 -10.09
C SER A 83 -0.21 0.05 -11.03
N LYS A 84 -0.01 -0.36 -12.29
CA LYS A 84 -0.99 -0.18 -13.37
C LYS A 84 -2.28 -0.97 -13.18
N ASP A 85 -2.25 -2.04 -12.41
CA ASP A 85 -3.41 -2.83 -12.03
C ASP A 85 -4.41 -2.04 -11.16
N GLN A 86 -3.96 -0.95 -10.53
CA GLN A 86 -4.81 -0.10 -9.70
C GLN A 86 -5.77 0.79 -10.52
N ILE A 87 -5.63 0.84 -11.84
CA ILE A 87 -6.49 1.67 -12.71
C ILE A 87 -7.97 1.28 -12.63
N GLU A 88 -8.26 0.05 -12.22
CA GLU A 88 -9.63 -0.44 -12.04
C GLU A 88 -10.33 0.18 -10.82
N ILE A 89 -9.56 0.68 -9.84
CA ILE A 89 -10.08 1.25 -8.59
C ILE A 89 -9.77 2.74 -8.43
N THR A 90 -8.85 3.28 -9.24
CA THR A 90 -8.53 4.69 -9.28
C THR A 90 -7.98 5.08 -10.65
N ASP A 91 -8.59 6.08 -11.30
CA ASP A 91 -8.24 6.58 -12.63
C ASP A 91 -7.96 8.10 -12.67
N ASP A 92 -7.97 8.73 -11.48
CA ASP A 92 -7.75 10.18 -11.30
C ASP A 92 -6.44 10.46 -10.53
N ASP A 93 -6.13 11.74 -10.28
CA ASP A 93 -4.93 12.22 -9.60
C ASP A 93 -5.11 12.42 -8.09
N ARG A 94 -6.20 11.88 -7.51
CA ARG A 94 -6.59 12.10 -6.11
C ARG A 94 -6.09 11.03 -5.14
N TRP A 95 -5.36 10.03 -5.62
CA TRP A 95 -4.67 9.05 -4.76
C TRP A 95 -3.19 9.01 -5.14
N LYS A 96 -2.36 9.73 -4.35
CA LYS A 96 -0.92 9.79 -4.54
C LYS A 96 -0.20 8.89 -3.54
N THR A 97 0.98 8.43 -3.95
CA THR A 97 1.81 7.52 -3.14
C THR A 97 3.26 7.98 -3.11
N PHE A 98 3.93 7.70 -1.99
CA PHE A 98 5.36 7.91 -1.85
C PHE A 98 5.98 6.67 -1.20
N PHE A 99 6.67 5.87 -2.01
CA PHE A 99 7.22 4.59 -1.58
C PHE A 99 8.53 4.74 -0.82
N LEU A 100 8.70 3.90 0.23
CA LEU A 100 9.95 3.63 0.91
C LEU A 100 10.46 2.23 0.55
N TYR A 101 9.57 1.22 0.60
CA TYR A 101 9.88 -0.17 0.30
C TYR A 101 8.73 -0.83 -0.48
N GLY A 102 9.05 -1.78 -1.35
CA GLY A 102 8.07 -2.59 -2.06
C GLY A 102 8.63 -3.95 -2.42
N TYR A 103 8.00 -5.02 -1.98
CA TYR A 103 8.25 -6.43 -2.31
C TYR A 103 9.73 -6.78 -2.64
N GLY A 104 10.67 -6.37 -1.77
CA GLY A 104 12.10 -6.67 -1.90
C GLY A 104 12.93 -5.61 -2.65
N PHE A 105 12.38 -4.46 -2.97
CA PHE A 105 13.14 -3.30 -3.44
C PHE A 105 13.02 -2.12 -2.45
N GLU A 106 14.03 -1.27 -2.47
CA GLU A 106 14.07 0.00 -1.75
C GLU A 106 13.84 1.15 -2.73
N ALA A 107 12.89 2.03 -2.43
CA ALA A 107 12.69 3.28 -3.13
C ALA A 107 13.72 4.29 -2.62
N LYS A 108 14.77 4.52 -3.40
CA LYS A 108 15.96 5.28 -2.95
C LYS A 108 15.61 6.69 -2.50
N LEU A 109 14.82 7.40 -3.30
CA LEU A 109 14.39 8.76 -2.98
C LEU A 109 13.55 8.77 -1.68
N GLY A 110 12.66 7.79 -1.50
CA GLY A 110 11.84 7.69 -0.31
C GLY A 110 12.67 7.49 0.96
N VAL A 111 13.64 6.59 0.91
CA VAL A 111 14.55 6.34 2.05
C VAL A 111 15.47 7.53 2.32
N GLU A 112 15.90 8.25 1.27
CA GLU A 112 16.73 9.45 1.41
C GLU A 112 15.96 10.62 2.02
N MET A 113 14.71 10.84 1.60
CA MET A 113 13.88 11.93 2.11
C MET A 113 13.28 11.65 3.50
N CYS A 114 13.03 10.36 3.83
CA CYS A 114 12.43 9.94 5.11
C CYS A 114 13.32 8.90 5.82
N PRO A 115 14.57 9.24 6.20
CA PRO A 115 15.53 8.27 6.72
C PRO A 115 15.14 7.68 8.09
N ARG A 116 14.51 8.46 8.98
CA ARG A 116 14.02 8.00 10.28
C ARG A 116 12.84 7.04 10.11
N THR A 117 11.88 7.42 9.28
CA THR A 117 10.74 6.55 8.91
C THR A 117 11.24 5.26 8.28
N ALA A 118 12.18 5.34 7.33
CA ALA A 118 12.76 4.16 6.70
C ALA A 118 13.48 3.25 7.71
N ALA A 119 14.14 3.80 8.73
CA ALA A 119 14.75 3.02 9.80
C ALA A 119 13.68 2.28 10.61
N LEU A 120 12.61 2.95 11.04
CA LEU A 120 11.48 2.35 11.75
C LEU A 120 10.83 1.20 10.94
N MET A 121 10.66 1.38 9.63
CA MET A 121 10.07 0.34 8.76
C MET A 121 10.93 -0.93 8.73
N ARG A 122 12.25 -0.82 8.81
CA ARG A 122 13.16 -1.99 8.86
C ARG A 122 13.01 -2.81 10.15
N GLU A 123 12.50 -2.21 11.22
CA GLU A 123 12.28 -2.88 12.50
C GLU A 123 10.98 -3.69 12.52
N ILE A 124 10.05 -3.45 11.56
CA ILE A 124 8.78 -4.17 11.48
C ILE A 124 9.01 -5.61 10.98
N PRO A 125 8.70 -6.63 11.79
CA PRO A 125 8.92 -8.03 11.41
C PRO A 125 8.09 -8.44 10.20
N GLY A 126 8.75 -8.87 9.14
CA GLY A 126 8.07 -9.36 7.94
C GLY A 126 7.44 -8.27 7.08
N MET A 127 7.86 -7.03 7.21
CA MET A 127 7.49 -5.94 6.32
C MET A 127 7.84 -6.31 4.87
N THR A 128 6.91 -6.07 3.95
CA THR A 128 7.05 -6.35 2.52
C THR A 128 6.89 -5.11 1.66
N THR A 129 6.05 -4.18 2.10
CA THR A 129 5.79 -2.89 1.46
C THR A 129 5.67 -1.82 2.54
N ALA A 130 6.20 -0.63 2.30
CA ALA A 130 5.96 0.56 3.12
C ALA A 130 5.89 1.79 2.22
N MET A 131 4.84 2.57 2.34
CA MET A 131 4.63 3.81 1.59
C MET A 131 3.76 4.79 2.37
N ILE A 132 3.85 6.05 2.03
CA ILE A 132 2.88 7.06 2.41
C ILE A 132 1.75 7.03 1.38
N SER A 133 0.52 6.92 1.84
CA SER A 133 -0.71 6.94 1.02
C SER A 133 -1.49 8.22 1.28
N ILE A 134 -1.63 9.05 0.25
CA ILE A 134 -2.21 10.39 0.31
C ILE A 134 -3.52 10.39 -0.47
N LEU A 135 -4.62 10.52 0.23
CA LEU A 135 -5.96 10.54 -0.34
C LEU A 135 -6.53 11.95 -0.29
N SER A 136 -6.73 12.53 -1.46
CA SER A 136 -7.25 13.89 -1.63
C SER A 136 -8.72 14.01 -1.15
N PRO A 137 -9.22 15.24 -0.93
CA PRO A 137 -10.63 15.50 -0.70
C PRO A 137 -11.55 14.84 -1.73
N ARG A 138 -12.72 14.39 -1.28
CA ARG A 138 -13.78 13.82 -2.12
C ARG A 138 -13.34 12.61 -2.96
N LYS A 139 -12.29 11.87 -2.51
CA LYS A 139 -11.84 10.64 -3.18
C LYS A 139 -12.54 9.42 -2.61
N HIS A 140 -13.00 8.58 -3.53
CA HIS A 140 -13.50 7.25 -3.27
C HIS A 140 -12.57 6.21 -3.94
N ILE A 141 -12.10 5.23 -3.19
CA ILE A 141 -11.43 4.03 -3.71
C ILE A 141 -12.48 2.93 -3.73
N LEU A 142 -12.77 2.42 -4.94
CA LEU A 142 -13.85 1.47 -5.18
C LEU A 142 -13.62 0.13 -4.46
N ASP A 143 -14.71 -0.62 -4.27
CA ASP A 143 -14.68 -1.96 -3.66
C ASP A 143 -13.72 -2.88 -4.41
N HIS A 144 -12.76 -3.43 -3.69
CA HIS A 144 -11.74 -4.32 -4.22
C HIS A 144 -11.21 -5.26 -3.14
N ARG A 145 -10.35 -6.19 -3.54
CA ARG A 145 -9.68 -7.09 -2.60
C ARG A 145 -8.19 -7.21 -2.90
N GLY A 146 -7.40 -7.44 -1.87
CA GLY A 146 -5.99 -7.78 -1.99
C GLY A 146 -5.78 -9.19 -2.59
N PRO A 147 -4.64 -9.42 -3.21
CA PRO A 147 -4.40 -10.63 -4.00
C PRO A 147 -4.03 -11.87 -3.16
N TYR A 148 -3.61 -11.72 -1.90
CA TYR A 148 -3.02 -12.82 -1.16
C TYR A 148 -3.15 -12.72 0.37
N LYS A 149 -3.80 -13.71 0.98
CA LYS A 149 -4.12 -13.77 2.42
C LYS A 149 -2.91 -13.97 3.35
N GLY A 150 -1.74 -14.28 2.81
CA GLY A 150 -0.50 -14.42 3.59
C GLY A 150 0.14 -13.10 4.03
N VAL A 151 -0.50 -11.97 3.70
CA VAL A 151 -0.10 -10.61 4.06
C VAL A 151 -1.24 -9.97 4.85
N LEU A 152 -0.91 -9.06 5.74
CA LEU A 152 -1.84 -8.17 6.45
C LEU A 152 -1.44 -6.73 6.18
N ARG A 153 -2.42 -5.83 6.17
CA ARG A 153 -2.22 -4.41 5.96
C ARG A 153 -2.33 -3.64 7.25
N TYR A 154 -1.33 -2.83 7.50
CA TYR A 154 -1.25 -1.89 8.61
C TYR A 154 -1.36 -0.47 8.08
N HIS A 155 -2.18 0.34 8.73
CA HIS A 155 -2.25 1.79 8.53
C HIS A 155 -2.00 2.49 9.86
N LEU A 156 -1.20 3.57 9.83
CA LEU A 156 -1.08 4.55 10.91
C LEU A 156 -1.59 5.90 10.38
N GLY A 157 -2.53 6.52 11.10
CA GLY A 157 -3.02 7.85 10.77
C GLY A 157 -1.94 8.91 10.97
N LEU A 158 -1.59 9.66 9.92
CA LEU A 158 -0.59 10.74 9.98
C LEU A 158 -1.23 12.12 9.86
N ILE A 159 -2.18 12.26 8.95
CA ILE A 159 -3.05 13.43 8.79
C ILE A 159 -4.45 12.88 8.55
N VAL A 160 -5.37 13.21 9.43
CA VAL A 160 -6.74 12.71 9.38
C VAL A 160 -7.71 13.89 9.43
N PRO A 161 -8.73 13.92 8.54
CA PRO A 161 -9.77 14.96 8.58
C PRO A 161 -10.48 15.02 9.94
N GLU A 162 -10.88 16.22 10.36
CA GLU A 162 -11.62 16.41 11.61
C GLU A 162 -12.94 15.60 11.65
N ASP A 163 -13.68 15.55 10.53
CA ASP A 163 -14.83 14.67 10.41
C ASP A 163 -14.38 13.24 10.05
N ALA A 164 -13.93 12.51 11.07
CA ALA A 164 -13.52 11.12 10.91
C ALA A 164 -14.67 10.23 10.38
N THR A 165 -15.94 10.58 10.61
CA THR A 165 -17.08 9.76 10.14
C THR A 165 -17.23 9.80 8.61
N ALA A 166 -16.83 10.90 7.99
CA ALA A 166 -16.82 11.08 6.55
C ALA A 166 -15.53 10.56 5.89
N CYS A 167 -14.51 10.18 6.71
CA CYS A 167 -13.27 9.55 6.23
C CYS A 167 -13.14 8.16 6.84
N ARG A 168 -13.50 7.11 6.07
CA ARG A 168 -13.68 5.76 6.60
C ARG A 168 -13.21 4.67 5.64
N ILE A 169 -12.95 3.51 6.18
CA ILE A 169 -12.70 2.26 5.46
C ILE A 169 -13.73 1.20 5.89
N ARG A 170 -14.29 0.48 4.93
CA ARG A 170 -15.06 -0.75 5.15
C ARG A 170 -14.19 -1.94 4.74
N VAL A 171 -14.13 -2.96 5.58
CA VAL A 171 -13.49 -4.25 5.27
C VAL A 171 -14.50 -5.36 5.61
N GLY A 172 -14.96 -6.08 4.61
CA GLY A 172 -16.15 -6.93 4.75
C GLY A 172 -17.36 -6.08 5.15
N ASP A 173 -17.96 -6.39 6.29
CA ASP A 173 -19.08 -5.65 6.86
C ASP A 173 -18.65 -4.63 7.95
N ASP A 174 -17.38 -4.64 8.35
CA ASP A 174 -16.86 -3.79 9.41
C ASP A 174 -16.38 -2.45 8.88
N VAL A 175 -16.80 -1.35 9.51
CA VAL A 175 -16.39 0.02 9.20
C VAL A 175 -15.49 0.55 10.31
N ARG A 176 -14.37 1.20 9.93
CA ARG A 176 -13.44 1.86 10.82
C ARG A 176 -13.07 3.26 10.30
N HIS A 177 -12.60 4.08 11.23
CA HIS A 177 -12.12 5.44 10.97
C HIS A 177 -10.65 5.51 11.38
N TRP A 178 -9.88 6.40 10.74
CA TRP A 178 -8.52 6.69 11.17
C TRP A 178 -8.54 7.76 12.26
N GLU A 179 -7.54 7.69 13.13
CA GLU A 179 -7.20 8.72 14.12
C GLU A 179 -5.70 9.01 14.00
N GLU A 180 -5.29 10.28 14.23
CA GLU A 180 -3.87 10.65 14.15
C GLU A 180 -3.09 9.96 15.28
N GLY A 181 -1.95 9.34 14.91
CA GLY A 181 -1.13 8.58 15.84
C GLY A 181 -1.63 7.18 16.17
N GLU A 182 -2.83 6.81 15.70
CA GLU A 182 -3.46 5.52 15.98
C GLU A 182 -3.34 4.58 14.78
N SER A 183 -3.24 3.30 15.08
CA SER A 183 -3.04 2.23 14.10
C SER A 183 -4.26 1.37 13.87
N MET A 184 -4.37 0.82 12.67
CA MET A 184 -5.28 -0.28 12.37
C MET A 184 -4.58 -1.37 11.56
N ILE A 185 -4.90 -2.62 11.82
CA ILE A 185 -4.44 -3.78 11.04
C ILE A 185 -5.64 -4.53 10.52
N PHE A 186 -5.64 -4.85 9.23
CA PHE A 186 -6.74 -5.54 8.59
C PHE A 186 -6.28 -6.53 7.51
N ASP A 187 -7.16 -7.44 7.17
CA ASP A 187 -6.99 -8.40 6.08
C ASP A 187 -7.61 -7.82 4.81
N ASP A 188 -6.78 -7.35 3.91
CA ASP A 188 -7.21 -6.73 2.65
C ASP A 188 -7.76 -7.75 1.64
N THR A 189 -7.70 -9.05 1.92
CA THR A 189 -8.34 -10.08 1.09
C THR A 189 -9.86 -10.15 1.27
N PHE A 190 -10.41 -9.53 2.30
CA PHE A 190 -11.84 -9.18 2.31
C PHE A 190 -12.09 -8.01 1.37
N ASN A 191 -13.26 -7.99 0.73
CA ASN A 191 -13.69 -6.83 -0.04
C ASN A 191 -13.62 -5.59 0.83
N HIS A 192 -12.94 -4.57 0.38
CA HIS A 192 -12.78 -3.34 1.11
C HIS A 192 -12.85 -2.12 0.20
N GLU A 193 -13.22 -1.01 0.81
CA GLU A 193 -13.58 0.24 0.14
C GLU A 193 -13.25 1.42 1.05
N VAL A 194 -12.79 2.54 0.46
CA VAL A 194 -12.33 3.71 1.22
C VAL A 194 -13.01 4.97 0.72
N TRP A 195 -13.55 5.74 1.64
CA TRP A 195 -14.12 7.07 1.36
C TRP A 195 -13.37 8.15 2.12
N ASN A 196 -13.06 9.22 1.43
CA ASN A 196 -12.77 10.53 1.99
C ASN A 196 -13.82 11.51 1.44
N GLU A 197 -14.94 11.64 2.14
CA GLU A 197 -16.05 12.53 1.77
C GLU A 197 -15.88 13.95 2.36
N THR A 198 -14.70 14.25 2.92
CA THR A 198 -14.36 15.57 3.48
C THR A 198 -13.74 16.50 2.44
N ASP A 199 -13.53 17.75 2.80
CA ASP A 199 -12.77 18.73 2.02
C ASP A 199 -11.28 18.78 2.43
N GLU A 200 -10.81 17.83 3.24
CA GLU A 200 -9.46 17.71 3.75
C GLU A 200 -8.75 16.48 3.18
N THR A 201 -7.42 16.50 3.21
CA THR A 201 -6.60 15.37 2.77
C THR A 201 -6.42 14.37 3.91
N ARG A 202 -6.54 13.07 3.61
CA ARG A 202 -6.14 12.00 4.52
C ARG A 202 -4.77 11.45 4.11
N VAL A 203 -3.84 11.33 5.07
CA VAL A 203 -2.54 10.69 4.88
C VAL A 203 -2.35 9.59 5.91
N VAL A 204 -1.95 8.42 5.44
CA VAL A 204 -1.57 7.30 6.30
C VAL A 204 -0.21 6.75 5.89
N LEU A 205 0.55 6.28 6.88
CA LEU A 205 1.59 5.31 6.62
C LEU A 205 0.91 3.97 6.33
N PHE A 206 1.20 3.41 5.17
CA PHE A 206 0.65 2.15 4.67
C PHE A 206 1.78 1.11 4.66
N VAL A 207 1.58 0.00 5.36
CA VAL A 207 2.58 -1.07 5.45
C VAL A 207 1.92 -2.43 5.24
N ASP A 208 2.48 -3.25 4.37
CA ASP A 208 2.12 -4.66 4.28
C ASP A 208 3.14 -5.50 5.04
N VAL A 209 2.64 -6.42 5.87
CA VAL A 209 3.45 -7.33 6.70
C VAL A 209 3.04 -8.77 6.47
N LEU A 210 3.99 -9.69 6.61
CA LEU A 210 3.68 -11.12 6.59
C LEU A 210 2.71 -11.46 7.71
N ARG A 211 1.63 -12.18 7.37
CA ARG A 211 0.70 -12.72 8.38
C ARG A 211 1.45 -13.65 9.34
N PRO A 212 1.30 -13.49 10.65
CA PRO A 212 1.89 -14.38 11.63
C PRO A 212 1.35 -15.80 11.50
N LEU A 213 2.23 -16.75 11.17
CA LEU A 213 1.93 -18.17 11.00
C LEU A 213 2.92 -19.03 11.79
N PRO A 214 2.54 -20.22 12.26
CA PRO A 214 3.48 -21.15 12.87
C PRO A 214 4.47 -21.70 11.84
N SER A 215 5.52 -22.37 12.30
CA SER A 215 6.41 -23.14 11.43
C SER A 215 5.77 -24.52 11.14
N PRO A 216 5.86 -25.06 9.90
CA PRO A 216 6.62 -24.55 8.74
C PRO A 216 5.87 -23.55 7.86
N GLU A 217 4.59 -23.26 8.13
CA GLU A 217 3.73 -22.43 7.27
C GLU A 217 4.29 -21.01 7.08
N SER A 218 4.93 -20.45 8.11
CA SER A 218 5.59 -19.14 8.04
C SER A 218 6.73 -19.11 7.01
N ALA A 219 7.50 -20.21 6.90
CA ALA A 219 8.56 -20.32 5.91
C ALA A 219 8.00 -20.43 4.49
N ILE A 220 6.92 -21.20 4.32
CA ILE A 220 6.22 -21.36 3.03
C ILE A 220 5.61 -20.01 2.61
N ASN A 221 4.93 -19.30 3.53
CA ASN A 221 4.35 -17.98 3.27
C ASN A 221 5.43 -16.99 2.81
N ARG A 222 6.55 -16.93 3.50
CA ARG A 222 7.69 -16.09 3.13
C ARG A 222 8.20 -16.40 1.73
N ALA A 223 8.29 -17.69 1.37
CA ALA A 223 8.70 -18.11 0.04
C ALA A 223 7.70 -17.67 -1.04
N ILE A 224 6.40 -17.80 -0.78
CA ILE A 224 5.33 -17.36 -1.69
C ILE A 224 5.41 -15.84 -1.91
N VAL A 225 5.48 -15.06 -0.84
CA VAL A 225 5.58 -13.59 -0.93
C VAL A 225 6.86 -13.16 -1.65
N LYS A 226 7.97 -13.86 -1.42
CA LYS A 226 9.20 -13.64 -2.19
C LYS A 226 9.00 -13.93 -3.68
N MET A 227 8.26 -14.98 -4.05
CA MET A 227 7.94 -15.25 -5.46
C MET A 227 7.02 -14.18 -6.07
N ILE A 228 6.06 -13.65 -5.31
CA ILE A 228 5.23 -12.51 -5.75
C ILE A 228 6.12 -11.31 -6.11
N GLY A 229 7.19 -11.05 -5.35
CA GLY A 229 8.17 -10.00 -5.64
C GLY A 229 8.87 -10.14 -7.00
N PHE A 230 8.87 -11.32 -7.61
CA PHE A 230 9.39 -11.56 -8.97
C PHE A 230 8.27 -11.59 -10.04
N SER A 231 7.04 -11.31 -9.67
CA SER A 231 5.94 -11.24 -10.64
C SER A 231 6.13 -10.07 -11.61
N PRO A 232 5.61 -10.17 -12.84
CA PRO A 232 5.66 -9.07 -13.80
C PRO A 232 5.07 -7.76 -13.24
N PHE A 233 4.01 -7.85 -12.45
CA PHE A 233 3.35 -6.69 -11.83
C PHE A 233 4.28 -5.93 -10.88
N VAL A 234 4.97 -6.64 -9.98
CA VAL A 234 5.91 -6.02 -9.03
C VAL A 234 7.14 -5.48 -9.77
N LEU A 235 7.65 -6.21 -10.77
CA LEU A 235 8.79 -5.75 -11.57
C LEU A 235 8.44 -4.50 -12.40
N ASP A 236 7.20 -4.40 -12.91
CA ASP A 236 6.72 -3.21 -13.60
C ASP A 236 6.56 -2.04 -12.65
N ALA A 237 5.94 -2.25 -11.48
CA ALA A 237 5.80 -1.23 -10.45
C ALA A 237 7.17 -0.68 -10.02
N ARG A 238 8.16 -1.55 -9.81
CA ARG A 238 9.54 -1.14 -9.52
C ARG A 238 10.13 -0.27 -10.63
N ARG A 239 10.00 -0.66 -11.90
CA ARG A 239 10.48 0.12 -13.04
C ARG A 239 9.81 1.50 -13.14
N ASN A 240 8.50 1.54 -12.89
CA ASN A 240 7.75 2.79 -12.90
C ASN A 240 8.20 3.71 -11.76
N GLN A 241 8.43 3.16 -10.55
CA GLN A 241 8.96 3.89 -9.42
C GLN A 241 10.34 4.48 -9.72
N GLU A 242 11.28 3.66 -10.19
CA GLU A 242 12.63 4.10 -10.58
C GLU A 242 12.60 5.17 -11.70
N ALA A 243 11.67 5.06 -12.64
CA ALA A 243 11.49 6.04 -13.70
C ALA A 243 10.90 7.37 -13.19
N TRP A 244 9.97 7.30 -12.22
CA TRP A 244 9.43 8.49 -11.57
C TRP A 244 10.52 9.19 -10.75
N GLU A 245 11.29 8.46 -9.92
CA GLU A 245 12.39 9.03 -9.11
C GLU A 245 13.40 9.80 -9.97
N ARG A 246 13.83 9.23 -11.11
CA ARG A 246 14.75 9.93 -12.03
C ARG A 246 14.15 11.25 -12.52
N ARG A 247 12.89 11.26 -12.99
CA ARG A 247 12.24 12.49 -13.47
C ARG A 247 12.05 13.52 -12.36
N TYR A 248 11.79 13.07 -11.13
CA TYR A 248 11.67 13.94 -9.98
C TYR A 248 12.97 14.64 -9.65
N LEU A 249 14.09 13.90 -9.61
CA LEU A 249 15.43 14.44 -9.37
C LEU A 249 15.88 15.40 -10.47
N GLU A 250 15.69 15.05 -11.74
CA GLU A 250 16.00 15.92 -12.88
C GLU A 250 15.25 17.27 -12.81
N ARG A 251 14.00 17.27 -12.38
CA ARG A 251 13.22 18.51 -12.19
C ARG A 251 13.76 19.34 -11.04
N ARG A 252 14.08 18.72 -9.90
CA ARG A 252 14.64 19.38 -8.72
C ARG A 252 15.97 20.03 -9.05
N ASP A 253 16.88 19.29 -9.66
CA ASP A 253 18.21 19.80 -10.03
C ASP A 253 18.12 20.91 -11.09
N GLY A 254 17.20 20.80 -12.06
CA GLY A 254 16.92 21.83 -13.04
C GLY A 254 16.32 23.11 -12.47
N ALA A 255 15.51 22.99 -11.40
CA ALA A 255 14.94 24.15 -10.69
C ALA A 255 15.99 24.89 -9.86
N GLU A 256 16.92 24.16 -9.22
CA GLU A 256 18.03 24.76 -8.46
C GLU A 256 19.08 25.43 -9.38
N ALA A 257 19.21 25.00 -10.64
CA ALA A 257 20.14 25.58 -11.61
C ALA A 257 19.58 26.82 -12.31
N ALA A 258 18.30 27.16 -12.15
CA ALA A 258 17.72 28.35 -12.76
C ALA A 258 18.18 29.61 -11.99
N PRO A 259 18.78 30.63 -12.66
CA PRO A 259 19.23 31.82 -11.98
C PRO A 259 18.03 32.58 -11.38
N VAL A 260 18.17 32.95 -10.11
CA VAL A 260 17.22 33.86 -9.43
C VAL A 260 17.27 35.19 -10.20
N THR A 261 16.23 35.47 -10.98
CA THR A 261 16.04 36.75 -11.70
C THR A 261 15.43 37.80 -10.82
#